data_37fcb92e5280744446a6918548b61417
#
_entry.id   37fcb92e5280744446a6918548b61417
#
_cell.length_a   1.000
_cell.length_b   1.000
_cell.length_c   1.000
_cell.angle_alpha   90.00
_cell.angle_beta   90.00
_cell.angle_gamma   90.00
#
_symmetry.space_group_name_H-M   'P 1'
#
loop_
_entity.id
_entity.type
_entity.pdbx_description
1 polymer ?
#
loop_
_entity_poly.entity_id
_entity_poly.type
_entity_poly.pdbx_seq_one_letter_code
_entity_poly.pdbx_strand_id
1 'polypeptide(L)'
;MTYGWHGGPEGAGQGAFPPPPRTPSGLFPSHAPIRPSYREPYPVTGSGVAVGALVAFAWLLLFGLLGRSVAGYAWWTLLAGALAWAAAAVLVRHGDRGVATGVAIVTAGGWSIAAAIVATRWAQSGDWPLW
;
A
#
# COMPACT_ATOMS: atom_id res chain seq x y z
N MET A 1 -24.49 -16.62 49.20
CA MET A 1 -23.79 -17.87 49.02
C MET A 1 -22.42 -17.60 48.42
N THR A 2 -21.44 -17.54 49.31
CA THR A 2 -20.03 -17.20 48.95
C THR A 2 -19.24 -18.49 48.91
N TYR A 3 -18.78 -18.89 47.77
CA TYR A 3 -17.86 -20.03 47.61
C TYR A 3 -16.41 -19.51 47.82
N GLY A 4 -15.90 -19.76 49.04
CA GLY A 4 -14.46 -19.59 49.32
C GLY A 4 -13.67 -20.77 48.76
N TRP A 5 -12.72 -20.47 47.89
CA TRP A 5 -11.67 -21.41 47.50
C TRP A 5 -10.55 -21.37 48.56
N HIS A 6 -10.51 -22.46 49.36
CA HIS A 6 -9.35 -22.70 50.25
C HIS A 6 -8.20 -23.24 49.42
N GLY A 7 -7.12 -22.45 49.33
CA GLY A 7 -5.84 -22.93 48.80
C GLY A 7 -5.31 -24.08 49.66
N GLY A 8 -5.10 -25.22 49.04
CA GLY A 8 -4.39 -26.34 49.67
C GLY A 8 -2.90 -26.01 49.79
N PRO A 9 -2.22 -26.60 50.78
CA PRO A 9 -0.80 -26.35 50.98
C PRO A 9 0.01 -26.89 49.82
N GLU A 10 0.89 -26.03 49.34
CA GLU A 10 1.87 -26.29 48.31
C GLU A 10 2.73 -27.49 48.74
N GLY A 11 2.60 -28.59 48.00
CA GLY A 11 3.46 -29.75 48.12
C GLY A 11 4.90 -29.36 47.79
N ALA A 12 5.76 -29.42 48.79
CA ALA A 12 7.19 -29.24 48.69
C ALA A 12 7.78 -30.05 47.54
N GLY A 13 8.46 -29.38 46.67
CA GLY A 13 9.70 -29.81 46.02
C GLY A 13 9.78 -31.25 45.54
N GLN A 14 9.01 -31.62 44.52
CA GLN A 14 9.52 -32.65 43.61
C GLN A 14 10.50 -31.96 42.68
N GLY A 15 11.80 -32.22 42.91
CA GLY A 15 12.85 -31.74 42.03
C GLY A 15 12.51 -32.10 40.58
N ALA A 16 12.03 -31.12 39.86
CA ALA A 16 11.81 -31.27 38.44
C ALA A 16 13.14 -31.62 37.80
N PHE A 17 13.35 -32.87 37.51
CA PHE A 17 14.45 -33.28 36.65
C PHE A 17 14.35 -32.44 35.39
N PRO A 18 15.46 -31.75 34.99
CA PRO A 18 15.44 -31.05 33.71
C PRO A 18 15.05 -32.06 32.63
N PRO A 19 14.17 -31.72 31.72
CA PRO A 19 13.75 -32.62 30.64
C PRO A 19 15.05 -33.12 29.96
N PRO A 20 15.12 -34.42 29.64
CA PRO A 20 16.31 -34.96 28.99
C PRO A 20 16.58 -34.16 27.73
N PRO A 21 17.88 -33.85 27.48
CA PRO A 21 18.21 -33.14 26.23
C PRO A 21 17.64 -33.95 25.07
N ARG A 22 16.79 -33.31 24.29
CA ARG A 22 16.23 -33.90 23.09
C ARG A 22 17.40 -34.20 22.16
N THR A 23 17.85 -35.44 22.15
CA THR A 23 18.81 -35.90 21.14
C THR A 23 18.16 -35.72 19.78
N PRO A 24 18.74 -34.96 18.87
CA PRO A 24 18.23 -34.84 17.53
C PRO A 24 18.17 -36.24 16.94
N SER A 25 17.01 -36.71 16.52
CA SER A 25 16.93 -37.91 15.70
C SER A 25 17.79 -37.61 14.47
N GLY A 26 18.90 -38.33 14.25
CA GLY A 26 19.88 -38.02 13.21
C GLY A 26 19.37 -37.97 11.75
N LEU A 27 18.06 -38.02 11.58
CA LEU A 27 17.35 -37.88 10.31
C LEU A 27 17.09 -36.42 9.88
N PHE A 28 17.17 -35.47 10.83
CA PHE A 28 16.95 -34.05 10.50
C PHE A 28 18.11 -33.24 11.08
N PRO A 29 18.70 -32.32 10.31
CA PRO A 29 19.72 -31.43 10.84
C PRO A 29 19.16 -30.69 12.05
N SER A 30 19.89 -30.75 13.16
CA SER A 30 19.50 -30.17 14.46
C SER A 30 19.38 -28.64 14.45
N HIS A 31 19.76 -28.03 13.36
CA HIS A 31 19.55 -26.62 13.08
C HIS A 31 18.54 -26.55 11.95
N ALA A 32 17.28 -26.26 12.29
CA ALA A 32 16.37 -25.75 11.29
C ALA A 32 17.10 -24.58 10.60
N PRO A 33 17.29 -24.63 9.28
CA PRO A 33 17.92 -23.50 8.59
C PRO A 33 17.18 -22.26 9.02
N ILE A 34 17.92 -21.26 9.52
CA ILE A 34 17.37 -19.96 9.85
C ILE A 34 16.69 -19.51 8.57
N ARG A 35 15.35 -19.56 8.55
CA ARG A 35 14.62 -19.07 7.39
C ARG A 35 15.05 -17.63 7.20
N PRO A 36 15.69 -17.29 6.07
CA PRO A 36 16.06 -15.91 5.85
C PRO A 36 14.76 -15.10 5.96
N SER A 37 14.63 -14.31 7.02
CA SER A 37 13.56 -13.33 7.12
C SER A 37 13.85 -12.29 6.04
N TYR A 38 13.18 -12.42 4.91
CA TYR A 38 13.25 -11.41 3.86
C TYR A 38 12.69 -10.12 4.46
N ARG A 39 13.59 -9.27 4.90
CA ARG A 39 13.23 -7.93 5.32
C ARG A 39 13.19 -7.10 4.05
N GLU A 40 11.98 -6.71 3.66
CA GLU A 40 11.83 -5.83 2.52
C GLU A 40 12.64 -4.54 2.77
N PRO A 41 13.65 -4.22 1.96
CA PRO A 41 14.57 -3.12 2.26
C PRO A 41 13.89 -1.75 2.24
N TYR A 42 12.73 -1.63 1.56
CA TYR A 42 11.97 -0.39 1.41
C TYR A 42 10.48 -0.65 1.70
N PRO A 43 10.08 -0.66 2.99
CA PRO A 43 8.68 -0.90 3.36
C PRO A 43 7.79 0.26 2.89
N VAL A 44 6.60 -0.08 2.40
CA VAL A 44 5.57 0.93 2.09
C VAL A 44 5.04 1.50 3.39
N THR A 45 5.27 2.79 3.63
CA THR A 45 4.78 3.49 4.83
C THR A 45 3.47 4.20 4.55
N GLY A 46 2.52 4.16 5.50
CA GLY A 46 1.24 4.84 5.35
C GLY A 46 1.37 6.37 5.19
N SER A 47 2.34 6.98 5.88
CA SER A 47 2.64 8.41 5.73
C SER A 47 3.15 8.74 4.33
N GLY A 48 4.03 7.91 3.76
CA GLY A 48 4.48 8.07 2.38
C GLY A 48 3.33 8.00 1.39
N VAL A 49 2.42 7.02 1.54
CA VAL A 49 1.22 6.91 0.70
C VAL A 49 0.34 8.16 0.81
N ALA A 50 0.12 8.67 2.03
CA ALA A 50 -0.68 9.87 2.23
C ALA A 50 -0.05 11.11 1.56
N VAL A 51 1.26 11.31 1.70
CA VAL A 51 1.98 12.42 1.05
C VAL A 51 1.88 12.29 -0.47
N GLY A 52 2.17 11.12 -1.03
CA GLY A 52 2.07 10.88 -2.48
C GLY A 52 0.66 11.13 -3.01
N ALA A 53 -0.36 10.67 -2.28
CA ALA A 53 -1.76 10.90 -2.63
C ALA A 53 -2.14 12.40 -2.64
N LEU A 54 -1.76 13.14 -1.61
CA LEU A 54 -2.06 14.58 -1.51
C LEU A 54 -1.38 15.38 -2.63
N VAL A 55 -0.11 15.09 -2.89
CA VAL A 55 0.65 15.78 -3.97
C VAL A 55 0.04 15.46 -5.33
N ALA A 56 -0.26 14.19 -5.61
CA ALA A 56 -0.88 13.79 -6.87
C ALA A 56 -2.29 14.39 -7.04
N PHE A 57 -3.08 14.45 -5.96
CA PHE A 57 -4.40 15.08 -5.98
C PHE A 57 -4.31 16.57 -6.33
N ALA A 58 -3.43 17.31 -5.65
CA ALA A 58 -3.22 18.74 -5.94
C ALA A 58 -2.73 18.96 -7.37
N TRP A 59 -1.82 18.11 -7.85
CA TRP A 59 -1.32 18.13 -9.23
C TRP A 59 -2.43 17.93 -10.25
N LEU A 60 -3.21 16.86 -10.13
CA LEU A 60 -4.31 16.56 -11.06
C LEU A 60 -5.40 17.63 -11.01
N LEU A 61 -5.71 18.16 -9.83
CA LEU A 61 -6.66 19.26 -9.68
C LEU A 61 -6.20 20.51 -10.43
N LEU A 62 -4.94 20.89 -10.26
CA LEU A 62 -4.35 22.04 -10.95
C LEU A 62 -4.50 21.91 -12.48
N PHE A 63 -4.09 20.78 -13.03
CA PHE A 63 -4.18 20.54 -14.47
C PHE A 63 -5.61 20.41 -14.98
N GLY A 64 -6.51 19.80 -14.17
CA GLY A 64 -7.92 19.74 -14.49
C GLY A 64 -8.58 21.12 -14.61
N LEU A 65 -8.16 22.07 -13.78
CA LEU A 65 -8.66 23.46 -13.82
C LEU A 65 -8.15 24.27 -15.02
N LEU A 66 -7.06 23.85 -15.68
CA LEU A 66 -6.54 24.51 -16.88
C LEU A 66 -7.41 24.23 -18.13
N GLY A 67 -8.19 23.15 -18.12
CA GLY A 67 -9.06 22.78 -19.22
C GLY A 67 -10.29 23.67 -19.32
N ARG A 68 -10.33 24.56 -20.31
CA ARG A 68 -11.47 25.46 -20.58
C ARG A 68 -12.51 24.86 -21.52
N SER A 69 -12.21 23.77 -22.19
CA SER A 69 -13.07 23.00 -23.08
C SER A 69 -12.98 21.53 -22.74
N VAL A 70 -13.92 20.69 -23.21
CA VAL A 70 -13.88 19.24 -22.97
C VAL A 70 -12.60 18.62 -23.54
N ALA A 71 -12.24 19.00 -24.77
CA ALA A 71 -10.99 18.57 -25.39
C ALA A 71 -9.75 19.05 -24.59
N GLY A 72 -9.70 20.32 -24.20
CA GLY A 72 -8.63 20.86 -23.37
C GLY A 72 -8.52 20.14 -22.03
N TYR A 73 -9.66 19.90 -21.37
CA TYR A 73 -9.69 19.12 -20.13
C TYR A 73 -9.13 17.70 -20.33
N ALA A 74 -9.56 17.00 -21.39
CA ALA A 74 -9.07 15.65 -21.69
C ALA A 74 -7.55 15.65 -21.92
N TRP A 75 -7.03 16.56 -22.73
CA TRP A 75 -5.59 16.63 -23.00
C TRP A 75 -4.76 17.00 -21.78
N TRP A 76 -5.20 17.97 -20.98
CA TRP A 76 -4.50 18.37 -19.76
C TRP A 76 -4.49 17.25 -18.72
N THR A 77 -5.58 16.53 -18.55
CA THR A 77 -5.66 15.40 -17.60
C THR A 77 -4.83 14.20 -18.07
N LEU A 78 -4.79 13.92 -19.37
CA LEU A 78 -3.92 12.87 -19.93
C LEU A 78 -2.45 13.20 -19.71
N LEU A 79 -2.03 14.44 -20.02
CA LEU A 79 -0.66 14.89 -19.83
C LEU A 79 -0.27 14.84 -18.34
N ALA A 80 -1.10 15.39 -17.47
CA ALA A 80 -0.84 15.42 -16.03
C ALA A 80 -0.68 14.01 -15.45
N GLY A 81 -1.55 13.08 -15.86
CA GLY A 81 -1.46 11.70 -15.40
C GLY A 81 -0.25 10.96 -15.96
N ALA A 82 0.11 11.16 -17.23
CA ALA A 82 1.33 10.58 -17.80
C ALA A 82 2.59 11.05 -17.05
N LEU A 83 2.68 12.33 -16.71
CA LEU A 83 3.77 12.88 -15.90
C LEU A 83 3.77 12.32 -14.47
N ALA A 84 2.59 12.17 -13.85
CA ALA A 84 2.47 11.58 -12.53
C ALA A 84 2.92 10.11 -12.52
N TRP A 85 2.58 9.34 -13.55
CA TRP A 85 3.05 7.96 -13.72
C TRP A 85 4.56 7.87 -13.91
N ALA A 86 5.13 8.76 -14.71
CA ALA A 86 6.59 8.85 -14.88
C ALA A 86 7.27 9.17 -13.54
N ALA A 87 6.74 10.13 -12.78
CA ALA A 87 7.23 10.47 -11.45
C ALA A 87 7.14 9.27 -10.48
N ALA A 88 6.01 8.54 -10.47
CA ALA A 88 5.85 7.34 -9.65
C ALA A 88 6.90 6.27 -10.00
N ALA A 89 7.16 6.04 -11.29
CA ALA A 89 8.19 5.10 -11.75
C ALA A 89 9.60 5.49 -11.29
N VAL A 90 9.93 6.78 -11.31
CA VAL A 90 11.19 7.31 -10.79
C VAL A 90 11.29 7.11 -9.28
N LEU A 91 10.24 7.43 -8.52
CA LEU A 91 10.18 7.25 -7.07
C LEU A 91 10.40 5.79 -6.66
N VAL A 92 9.77 4.85 -7.37
CA VAL A 92 9.98 3.41 -7.14
C VAL A 92 11.44 3.04 -7.32
N ARG A 93 12.10 3.55 -8.36
CA ARG A 93 13.53 3.27 -8.62
C ARG A 93 14.45 3.83 -7.53
N HIS A 94 14.07 4.93 -6.89
CA HIS A 94 14.82 5.53 -5.78
C HIS A 94 14.44 4.95 -4.41
N GLY A 95 13.55 3.97 -4.36
CA GLY A 95 13.17 3.25 -3.14
C GLY A 95 12.02 3.88 -2.36
N ASP A 96 11.44 4.98 -2.82
CA ASP A 96 10.28 5.61 -2.17
C ASP A 96 8.95 5.01 -2.68
N ARG A 97 8.75 3.74 -2.32
CA ARG A 97 7.57 2.98 -2.74
C ARG A 97 6.27 3.50 -2.12
N GLY A 98 6.35 4.08 -0.92
CA GLY A 98 5.17 4.63 -0.25
C GLY A 98 4.57 5.78 -1.03
N VAL A 99 5.37 6.81 -1.33
CA VAL A 99 4.93 7.98 -2.11
C VAL A 99 4.49 7.55 -3.52
N ALA A 100 5.27 6.70 -4.18
CA ALA A 100 4.91 6.18 -5.51
C ALA A 100 3.54 5.49 -5.53
N THR A 101 3.23 4.69 -4.50
CA THR A 101 1.93 4.02 -4.36
C THR A 101 0.80 5.05 -4.23
N GLY A 102 0.99 6.07 -3.38
CA GLY A 102 0.01 7.14 -3.23
C GLY A 102 -0.26 7.89 -4.53
N VAL A 103 0.80 8.24 -5.26
CA VAL A 103 0.70 8.88 -6.59
C VAL A 103 -0.06 7.98 -7.56
N ALA A 104 0.28 6.70 -7.64
CA ALA A 104 -0.35 5.76 -8.57
C ALA A 104 -1.85 5.59 -8.31
N ILE A 105 -2.25 5.42 -7.04
CA ILE A 105 -3.66 5.25 -6.66
C ILE A 105 -4.49 6.48 -7.05
N VAL A 106 -4.01 7.68 -6.70
CA VAL A 106 -4.75 8.92 -6.99
C VAL A 106 -4.77 9.21 -8.49
N THR A 107 -3.69 8.93 -9.20
CA THR A 107 -3.65 9.12 -10.66
C THR A 107 -4.62 8.18 -11.37
N ALA A 108 -4.68 6.91 -10.97
CA ALA A 108 -5.63 5.95 -11.53
C ALA A 108 -7.09 6.36 -11.26
N GLY A 109 -7.40 6.76 -10.01
CA GLY A 109 -8.73 7.27 -9.65
C GLY A 109 -9.09 8.54 -10.39
N GLY A 110 -8.17 9.50 -10.48
CA GLY A 110 -8.35 10.75 -11.20
C GLY A 110 -8.61 10.55 -12.69
N TRP A 111 -7.87 9.65 -13.34
CA TRP A 111 -8.12 9.29 -14.74
C TRP A 111 -9.49 8.62 -14.95
N SER A 112 -9.88 7.75 -14.02
CA SER A 112 -11.20 7.11 -14.09
C SER A 112 -12.33 8.15 -14.02
N ILE A 113 -12.21 9.13 -13.13
CA ILE A 113 -13.18 10.23 -13.01
C ILE A 113 -13.15 11.11 -14.27
N ALA A 114 -11.98 11.48 -14.77
CA ALA A 114 -11.84 12.28 -15.97
C ALA A 114 -12.43 11.58 -17.20
N ALA A 115 -12.16 10.29 -17.36
CA ALA A 115 -12.74 9.47 -18.43
C ALA A 115 -14.28 9.43 -18.34
N ALA A 116 -14.83 9.27 -17.14
CA ALA A 116 -16.28 9.28 -16.92
C ALA A 116 -16.91 10.63 -17.30
N ILE A 117 -16.26 11.75 -16.93
CA ILE A 117 -16.71 13.10 -17.29
C ILE A 117 -16.72 13.28 -18.82
N VAL A 118 -15.61 12.92 -19.49
CA VAL A 118 -15.49 13.03 -20.95
C VAL A 118 -16.52 12.15 -21.65
N ALA A 119 -16.67 10.89 -21.22
CA ALA A 119 -17.63 9.96 -21.79
C ALA A 119 -19.09 10.46 -21.64
N THR A 120 -19.42 11.01 -20.45
CA THR A 120 -20.76 11.56 -20.21
C THR A 120 -21.03 12.77 -21.10
N ARG A 121 -20.06 13.66 -21.25
CA ARG A 121 -20.19 14.82 -22.15
C ARG A 121 -20.34 14.39 -23.60
N TRP A 122 -19.56 13.43 -24.05
CA TRP A 122 -19.71 12.87 -25.39
C TRP A 122 -21.08 12.26 -25.63
N ALA A 123 -21.55 11.42 -24.69
CA ALA A 123 -22.86 10.82 -24.80
C ALA A 123 -24.03 11.85 -24.88
N GLN A 124 -23.86 13.04 -24.26
CA GLN A 124 -24.83 14.11 -24.26
C GLN A 124 -24.77 14.98 -25.51
N SER A 125 -23.58 15.27 -26.05
CA SER A 125 -23.39 16.16 -27.20
C SER A 125 -23.40 15.43 -28.53
N GLY A 126 -23.03 14.15 -28.56
CA GLY A 126 -22.80 13.40 -29.80
C GLY A 126 -21.50 13.77 -30.52
N ASP A 127 -20.81 14.83 -30.07
CA ASP A 127 -19.56 15.30 -30.67
C ASP A 127 -18.35 14.62 -30.04
N TRP A 128 -17.41 14.23 -30.90
CA TRP A 128 -16.19 13.59 -30.39
C TRP A 128 -15.35 14.58 -29.56
N PRO A 129 -14.95 14.26 -28.30
CA PRO A 129 -14.38 15.25 -27.38
C PRO A 129 -12.92 15.62 -27.65
N LEU A 130 -12.22 14.94 -28.53
CA LEU A 130 -10.77 15.14 -28.74
C LEU A 130 -10.41 15.97 -29.96
N TRP A 131 -11.36 16.24 -30.88
CA TRP A 131 -11.20 17.16 -32.04
C TRP A 131 -12.47 17.88 -32.38
#